data_9906c2cb17a4c78fe8b3b0e899ab806d
#
_entry.id   9906c2cb17a4c78fe8b3b0e899ab806d
#
_cell.length_a   1.000
_cell.length_b   1.000
_cell.length_c   1.000
_cell.angle_alpha   90.00
_cell.angle_beta   90.00
_cell.angle_gamma   90.00
#
_symmetry.space_group_name_H-M   'P 1'
#
loop_
_entity.id
_entity.type
_entity.pdbx_description
1 polymer ?
#
loop_
_entity_poly.entity_id
_entity_poly.type
_entity_poly.pdbx_seq_one_letter_code
_entity_poly.pdbx_strand_id
1 'polypeptide(L)'
;MTLSAKINLTRESASAKFHLELEFNIPSDGITALFGPSGSGKTSLLRCIAGLEEKAIASIRFKNDLWQNHDYFLPTHKRRIGFVFQRQNLFPHLSSRQNIEFAQKRVNSTLDNLNVNSVIDNLEIEHLLNKYPGQMSGGEQQLVALARTLKGNPALLLMDEPLSSLDGPRKNRLLEIIKDLNKKHGLPILYVTHSVDEVLKIADHLLVIEDGKLSVNKPLMEAFDDETINHQVWPHIGAVIEATLTSQTTEYGMHKLEFQGGNLWIPDSNKRIGFKTRLVILARDISIALSNHTDTSILNRVQAVITKIQEDLNPAFLQIHSKAGPNNFRALVTKKSFNTLELETGQSIWLQIKSVAIST
;
A
#
# COMPACT_ATOMS: atom_id res chain seq x y z
N MET A 1 -14.00 -0.14 15.64
CA MET A 1 -13.48 -1.52 15.83
C MET A 1 -12.04 -1.53 15.38
N THR A 2 -11.16 -2.31 16.01
CA THR A 2 -9.71 -2.20 15.81
C THR A 2 -9.05 -3.58 15.82
N LEU A 3 -7.85 -3.68 15.21
CA LEU A 3 -6.86 -4.70 15.51
C LEU A 3 -5.83 -4.07 16.45
N SER A 4 -5.76 -4.53 17.68
CA SER A 4 -4.77 -4.10 18.67
C SER A 4 -3.81 -5.24 18.96
N ALA A 5 -2.53 -4.92 19.02
CA ALA A 5 -1.50 -5.90 19.33
C ALA A 5 -0.37 -5.27 20.12
N LYS A 6 0.05 -5.96 21.18
CA LYS A 6 1.31 -5.74 21.89
C LYS A 6 2.09 -7.04 21.81
N ILE A 7 3.28 -7.02 21.20
CA ILE A 7 4.04 -8.21 20.87
C ILE A 7 5.48 -8.03 21.30
N ASN A 8 6.01 -9.01 22.00
CA ASN A 8 7.41 -9.16 22.31
C ASN A 8 7.85 -10.56 21.86
N LEU A 9 8.74 -10.60 20.89
CA LEU A 9 9.28 -11.84 20.33
C LEU A 9 10.79 -11.72 20.21
N THR A 10 11.51 -12.61 20.87
CA THR A 10 12.96 -12.76 20.68
C THR A 10 13.24 -14.04 19.91
N ARG A 11 14.03 -13.92 18.86
CA ARG A 11 14.58 -15.06 18.12
C ARG A 11 16.10 -15.03 18.22
N GLU A 12 16.68 -16.14 18.61
CA GLU A 12 18.12 -16.34 18.68
C GLU A 12 18.52 -17.33 17.60
N SER A 13 19.45 -16.96 16.76
CA SER A 13 20.16 -17.85 15.84
C SER A 13 21.63 -17.90 16.25
N ALA A 14 22.39 -18.86 15.73
CA ALA A 14 23.82 -18.99 16.05
C ALA A 14 24.65 -17.73 15.75
N SER A 15 24.15 -16.84 14.86
CA SER A 15 24.88 -15.65 14.39
C SER A 15 24.21 -14.31 14.69
N ALA A 16 22.94 -14.30 15.13
CA ALA A 16 22.21 -13.04 15.38
C ALA A 16 21.06 -13.21 16.37
N LYS A 17 20.85 -12.18 17.19
CA LYS A 17 19.69 -12.05 18.05
C LYS A 17 18.76 -11.00 17.44
N PHE A 18 17.55 -11.40 17.11
CA PHE A 18 16.50 -10.50 16.61
C PHE A 18 15.44 -10.30 17.70
N HIS A 19 15.08 -9.06 17.93
CA HIS A 19 14.07 -8.69 18.90
C HIS A 19 12.98 -7.86 18.22
N LEU A 20 11.73 -8.27 18.38
CA LEU A 20 10.55 -7.59 17.88
C LEU A 20 9.74 -7.11 19.09
N GLU A 21 9.63 -5.80 19.25
CA GLU A 21 8.84 -5.18 20.31
C GLU A 21 7.92 -4.12 19.69
N LEU A 22 6.64 -4.43 19.61
CA LEU A 22 5.65 -3.60 18.94
C LEU A 22 4.39 -3.46 19.79
N GLU A 23 3.85 -2.24 19.80
CA GLU A 23 2.53 -1.96 20.33
C GLU A 23 1.79 -1.03 19.35
N PHE A 24 0.63 -1.48 18.85
CA PHE A 24 -0.16 -0.70 17.91
C PHE A 24 -1.64 -0.98 18.03
N ASN A 25 -2.40 -0.03 17.51
CA ASN A 25 -3.85 -0.11 17.37
C ASN A 25 -4.20 0.48 15.98
N ILE A 26 -4.75 -0.35 15.11
CA ILE A 26 -5.10 0.04 13.74
C ILE A 26 -6.57 -0.22 13.48
N PRO A 27 -7.19 0.50 12.51
CA PRO A 27 -8.56 0.23 12.08
C PRO A 27 -8.76 -1.24 11.68
N SER A 28 -9.92 -1.81 12.01
CA SER A 28 -10.32 -3.16 11.57
C SER A 28 -11.13 -3.13 10.27
N ASP A 29 -11.01 -2.07 9.51
CA ASP A 29 -11.55 -1.82 8.18
C ASP A 29 -10.43 -1.17 7.34
N GLY A 30 -10.58 -1.16 6.03
CA GLY A 30 -9.55 -0.66 5.15
C GLY A 30 -8.36 -1.61 4.96
N ILE A 31 -7.35 -1.09 4.29
CA ILE A 31 -6.09 -1.78 4.00
C ILE A 31 -4.97 -1.10 4.76
N THR A 32 -4.37 -1.82 5.71
CA THR A 32 -3.18 -1.34 6.41
C THR A 32 -1.93 -1.91 5.74
N ALA A 33 -1.09 -1.03 5.20
CA ALA A 33 0.22 -1.44 4.69
C ALA A 33 1.23 -1.55 5.83
N LEU A 34 1.95 -2.68 5.86
CA LEU A 34 3.10 -2.91 6.73
C LEU A 34 4.36 -2.80 5.91
N PHE A 35 5.08 -1.71 6.10
CA PHE A 35 6.26 -1.31 5.34
C PHE A 35 7.54 -1.37 6.19
N GLY A 36 8.69 -1.46 5.54
CA GLY A 36 10.00 -1.42 6.19
C GLY A 36 11.05 -2.26 5.46
N PRO A 37 12.33 -2.15 5.82
CA PRO A 37 13.42 -2.89 5.17
C PRO A 37 13.29 -4.41 5.37
N SER A 38 14.00 -5.16 4.54
CA SER A 38 14.08 -6.62 4.71
C SER A 38 14.70 -6.95 6.07
N GLY A 39 14.13 -7.95 6.75
CA GLY A 39 14.60 -8.35 8.09
C GLY A 39 14.03 -7.50 9.24
N SER A 40 13.26 -6.46 9.02
CA SER A 40 12.72 -5.61 10.10
C SER A 40 11.68 -6.28 11.00
N GLY A 41 11.14 -7.46 10.62
CA GLY A 41 10.20 -8.22 11.44
C GLY A 41 8.77 -8.29 10.91
N LYS A 42 8.49 -7.80 9.70
CA LYS A 42 7.14 -7.78 9.08
C LYS A 42 6.47 -9.15 9.04
N THR A 43 7.15 -10.13 8.46
CA THR A 43 6.66 -11.52 8.43
C THR A 43 6.45 -12.09 9.84
N SER A 44 7.36 -11.78 10.78
CA SER A 44 7.24 -12.23 12.18
C SER A 44 6.00 -11.63 12.84
N LEU A 45 5.70 -10.35 12.61
CA LEU A 45 4.47 -9.72 13.07
C LEU A 45 3.24 -10.42 12.53
N LEU A 46 3.17 -10.66 11.20
CA LEU A 46 2.02 -11.38 10.61
C LEU A 46 1.84 -12.76 11.25
N ARG A 47 2.94 -13.49 11.45
CA ARG A 47 2.92 -14.84 12.07
C ARG A 47 2.43 -14.78 13.52
N CYS A 48 2.82 -13.78 14.31
CA CYS A 48 2.28 -13.57 15.66
C CYS A 48 0.77 -13.32 15.63
N ILE A 49 0.31 -12.41 14.76
CA ILE A 49 -1.13 -12.13 14.61
C ILE A 49 -1.90 -13.39 14.17
N ALA A 50 -1.30 -14.20 13.32
CA ALA A 50 -1.89 -15.47 12.87
C ALA A 50 -1.90 -16.57 13.96
N GLY A 51 -1.14 -16.42 15.05
CA GLY A 51 -0.95 -17.46 16.06
C GLY A 51 -0.03 -18.58 15.59
N LEU A 52 0.91 -18.28 14.70
CA LEU A 52 1.94 -19.21 14.21
C LEU A 52 3.26 -19.08 14.99
N GLU A 53 3.32 -18.18 15.97
CA GLU A 53 4.49 -17.94 16.84
C GLU A 53 4.05 -18.12 18.31
N GLU A 54 3.94 -19.35 18.74
CA GLU A 54 3.48 -19.70 20.09
C GLU A 54 4.40 -19.18 21.20
N LYS A 55 5.69 -18.97 20.88
CA LYS A 55 6.70 -18.45 21.83
C LYS A 55 6.63 -16.92 22.00
N ALA A 56 5.81 -16.22 21.21
CA ALA A 56 5.66 -14.78 21.34
C ALA A 56 4.87 -14.43 22.61
N ILE A 57 5.42 -13.57 23.44
CA ILE A 57 4.67 -12.93 24.53
C ILE A 57 3.83 -11.84 23.88
N ALA A 58 2.51 -12.06 23.80
CA ALA A 58 1.66 -11.14 23.06
C ALA A 58 0.30 -10.93 23.73
N SER A 59 -0.25 -9.72 23.52
CA SER A 59 -1.65 -9.41 23.75
C SER A 59 -2.25 -8.96 22.43
N ILE A 60 -3.17 -9.76 21.86
CA ILE A 60 -3.74 -9.54 20.53
C ILE A 60 -5.27 -9.61 20.62
N ARG A 61 -5.91 -8.56 20.13
CA ARG A 61 -7.36 -8.46 20.05
C ARG A 61 -7.78 -8.00 18.65
N PHE A 62 -8.75 -8.68 18.07
CA PHE A 62 -9.33 -8.29 16.79
C PHE A 62 -10.83 -8.05 16.96
N LYS A 63 -11.26 -6.82 16.69
CA LYS A 63 -12.62 -6.34 16.97
C LYS A 63 -12.93 -6.57 18.47
N ASN A 64 -13.91 -7.42 18.77
CA ASN A 64 -14.29 -7.74 20.16
C ASN A 64 -13.65 -9.03 20.66
N ASP A 65 -12.97 -9.79 19.81
CA ASP A 65 -12.42 -11.10 20.14
C ASP A 65 -11.00 -10.99 20.69
N LEU A 66 -10.78 -11.58 21.84
CA LEU A 66 -9.43 -11.78 22.38
C LEU A 66 -8.81 -13.00 21.69
N TRP A 67 -7.67 -12.79 21.02
CA TRP A 67 -6.94 -13.89 20.38
C TRP A 67 -5.77 -14.41 21.20
N GLN A 68 -5.15 -13.54 21.98
CA GLN A 68 -4.03 -13.90 22.86
C GLN A 68 -3.85 -12.90 23.98
N ASN A 69 -3.50 -13.38 25.17
CA ASN A 69 -2.94 -12.63 26.27
C ASN A 69 -2.03 -13.54 27.10
N HIS A 70 -1.66 -13.13 28.31
CA HIS A 70 -0.83 -13.92 29.22
C HIS A 70 -1.43 -15.32 29.51
N ASP A 71 -2.76 -15.41 29.68
CA ASP A 71 -3.46 -16.61 30.19
C ASP A 71 -4.25 -17.35 29.09
N TYR A 72 -4.34 -16.76 27.90
CA TYR A 72 -5.20 -17.30 26.83
C TYR A 72 -4.51 -17.21 25.46
N PHE A 73 -4.59 -18.31 24.72
CA PHE A 73 -4.10 -18.44 23.35
C PHE A 73 -5.15 -19.09 22.45
N LEU A 74 -5.71 -18.34 21.51
CA LEU A 74 -6.58 -18.86 20.48
C LEU A 74 -5.74 -19.48 19.36
N PRO A 75 -5.83 -20.81 19.11
CA PRO A 75 -5.07 -21.48 18.07
C PRO A 75 -5.37 -20.90 16.68
N THR A 76 -4.39 -20.92 15.76
CA THR A 76 -4.49 -20.40 14.39
C THR A 76 -5.77 -20.84 13.67
N HIS A 77 -6.13 -22.12 13.74
CA HIS A 77 -7.30 -22.67 13.06
C HIS A 77 -8.65 -22.18 13.60
N LYS A 78 -8.68 -21.55 14.78
CA LYS A 78 -9.85 -20.90 15.37
C LYS A 78 -9.88 -19.39 15.11
N ARG A 79 -8.75 -18.78 14.70
CA ARG A 79 -8.72 -17.39 14.24
C ARG A 79 -9.28 -17.36 12.81
N ARG A 80 -10.32 -16.59 12.58
CA ARG A 80 -10.92 -16.45 11.23
C ARG A 80 -10.03 -15.56 10.34
N ILE A 81 -8.81 -16.04 10.06
CA ILE A 81 -7.82 -15.33 9.23
C ILE A 81 -7.60 -16.06 7.91
N GLY A 82 -7.37 -15.29 6.85
CA GLY A 82 -6.74 -15.77 5.63
C GLY A 82 -5.27 -15.35 5.64
N PHE A 83 -4.37 -16.27 5.33
CA PHE A 83 -2.94 -15.96 5.23
C PHE A 83 -2.44 -16.29 3.82
N VAL A 84 -1.98 -15.26 3.10
CA VAL A 84 -1.28 -15.39 1.81
C VAL A 84 0.20 -15.21 2.08
N PHE A 85 0.93 -16.31 1.99
CA PHE A 85 2.37 -16.35 2.26
C PHE A 85 3.16 -15.85 1.05
N GLN A 86 4.37 -15.38 1.27
CA GLN A 86 5.33 -15.01 0.22
C GLN A 86 5.64 -16.20 -0.70
N ARG A 87 5.80 -17.41 -0.11
CA ARG A 87 5.82 -18.68 -0.87
C ARG A 87 4.41 -19.26 -0.87
N GLN A 88 3.91 -19.68 -2.02
CA GLN A 88 2.50 -19.98 -2.26
C GLN A 88 1.93 -21.16 -1.44
N ASN A 89 2.78 -22.06 -0.94
CA ASN A 89 2.45 -23.18 -0.07
C ASN A 89 1.20 -24.00 -0.52
N LEU A 90 1.05 -24.20 -1.83
CA LEU A 90 0.01 -25.07 -2.39
C LEU A 90 0.37 -26.52 -2.10
N PHE A 91 -0.67 -27.37 -1.95
CA PHE A 91 -0.49 -28.79 -1.83
C PHE A 91 -0.07 -29.39 -3.18
N PRO A 92 1.16 -29.93 -3.32
CA PRO A 92 1.71 -30.31 -4.62
C PRO A 92 1.00 -31.53 -5.25
N HIS A 93 0.35 -32.36 -4.43
CA HIS A 93 -0.40 -33.54 -4.83
C HIS A 93 -1.87 -33.25 -5.17
N LEU A 94 -2.34 -32.02 -5.03
CA LEU A 94 -3.69 -31.58 -5.34
C LEU A 94 -3.69 -30.67 -6.57
N SER A 95 -4.71 -30.80 -7.44
CA SER A 95 -4.96 -29.81 -8.49
C SER A 95 -5.34 -28.45 -7.90
N SER A 96 -5.32 -27.39 -8.71
CA SER A 96 -5.74 -26.06 -8.30
C SER A 96 -7.17 -26.05 -7.74
N ARG A 97 -8.09 -26.70 -8.42
CA ARG A 97 -9.48 -26.90 -7.94
C ARG A 97 -9.50 -27.54 -6.55
N GLN A 98 -8.80 -28.64 -6.38
CA GLN A 98 -8.74 -29.36 -5.11
C GLN A 98 -8.08 -28.54 -4.00
N ASN A 99 -7.04 -27.75 -4.32
CA ASN A 99 -6.43 -26.81 -3.38
C ASN A 99 -7.44 -25.77 -2.89
N ILE A 100 -8.25 -25.20 -3.79
CA ILE A 100 -9.28 -24.20 -3.45
C ILE A 100 -10.39 -24.82 -2.62
N GLU A 101 -10.92 -25.97 -3.03
CA GLU A 101 -12.01 -26.67 -2.34
C GLU A 101 -11.60 -27.20 -0.95
N PHE A 102 -10.31 -27.48 -0.74
CA PHE A 102 -9.78 -27.89 0.56
C PHE A 102 -10.08 -26.88 1.67
N ALA A 103 -10.05 -25.59 1.36
CA ALA A 103 -10.39 -24.54 2.33
C ALA A 103 -11.88 -24.53 2.68
N GLN A 104 -12.75 -24.76 1.68
CA GLN A 104 -14.21 -24.75 1.87
C GLN A 104 -14.70 -25.82 2.84
N LYS A 105 -14.11 -27.02 2.83
CA LYS A 105 -14.51 -28.13 3.71
C LYS A 105 -14.30 -27.86 5.21
N ARG A 106 -13.59 -26.78 5.55
CA ARG A 106 -13.26 -26.42 6.94
C ARG A 106 -14.00 -25.19 7.44
N VAL A 107 -14.84 -24.58 6.62
CA VAL A 107 -15.66 -23.43 7.00
C VAL A 107 -16.99 -23.90 7.57
N ASN A 108 -17.14 -23.80 8.88
CA ASN A 108 -18.39 -24.11 9.61
C ASN A 108 -19.36 -22.91 9.66
N SER A 109 -19.35 -22.01 8.66
CA SER A 109 -20.16 -20.81 8.75
C SER A 109 -21.28 -20.77 7.72
N THR A 110 -22.50 -20.60 8.21
CA THR A 110 -23.71 -20.20 7.47
C THR A 110 -23.68 -18.72 7.05
N LEU A 111 -22.59 -18.01 7.32
CA LEU A 111 -22.42 -16.58 7.01
C LEU A 111 -21.60 -16.44 5.72
N ASP A 112 -22.24 -16.56 4.58
CA ASP A 112 -21.68 -16.22 3.27
C ASP A 112 -21.64 -14.69 3.11
N ASN A 113 -20.73 -14.03 3.80
CA ASN A 113 -20.54 -12.58 3.66
C ASN A 113 -19.70 -12.20 2.41
N LEU A 114 -18.96 -13.15 1.85
CA LEU A 114 -18.21 -12.97 0.61
C LEU A 114 -18.87 -13.81 -0.48
N ASN A 115 -19.30 -13.19 -1.56
CA ASN A 115 -19.57 -13.94 -2.79
C ASN A 115 -18.24 -14.39 -3.39
N VAL A 116 -17.64 -15.39 -2.74
CA VAL A 116 -16.28 -15.88 -3.06
C VAL A 116 -16.20 -16.39 -4.49
N ASN A 117 -17.29 -16.88 -5.07
CA ASN A 117 -17.29 -17.34 -6.44
C ASN A 117 -17.07 -16.18 -7.39
N SER A 118 -17.73 -15.05 -7.22
CA SER A 118 -17.51 -13.86 -8.07
C SER A 118 -16.09 -13.29 -7.94
N VAL A 119 -15.45 -13.43 -6.78
CA VAL A 119 -14.05 -13.02 -6.61
C VAL A 119 -13.11 -13.98 -7.34
N ILE A 120 -13.38 -15.30 -7.27
CA ILE A 120 -12.61 -16.32 -7.99
C ILE A 120 -12.75 -16.12 -9.50
N ASP A 121 -13.95 -15.82 -9.99
CA ASP A 121 -14.21 -15.50 -11.39
C ASP A 121 -13.39 -14.28 -11.85
N ASN A 122 -13.28 -13.24 -11.01
CA ASN A 122 -12.46 -12.06 -11.28
C ASN A 122 -10.95 -12.34 -11.31
N LEU A 123 -10.48 -13.44 -10.71
CA LEU A 123 -9.08 -13.87 -10.78
C LEU A 123 -8.71 -14.52 -12.12
N GLU A 124 -9.71 -14.85 -12.95
CA GLU A 124 -9.54 -15.52 -14.28
C GLU A 124 -8.67 -16.78 -14.22
N ILE A 125 -8.89 -17.60 -13.20
CA ILE A 125 -8.10 -18.82 -12.95
C ILE A 125 -8.75 -20.10 -13.48
N GLU A 126 -9.83 -20.02 -14.28
CA GLU A 126 -10.53 -21.21 -14.80
C GLU A 126 -9.58 -22.12 -15.57
N HIS A 127 -8.68 -21.57 -16.37
CA HIS A 127 -7.69 -22.29 -17.15
C HIS A 127 -6.61 -22.99 -16.31
N LEU A 128 -6.54 -22.66 -15.00
CA LEU A 128 -5.60 -23.23 -14.04
C LEU A 128 -6.22 -24.37 -13.21
N LEU A 129 -7.55 -24.48 -13.16
CA LEU A 129 -8.24 -25.35 -12.20
C LEU A 129 -7.83 -26.83 -12.24
N ASN A 130 -7.45 -27.30 -13.41
CA ASN A 130 -7.02 -28.70 -13.61
C ASN A 130 -5.50 -28.89 -13.53
N LYS A 131 -4.72 -27.80 -13.41
CA LYS A 131 -3.26 -27.86 -13.30
C LYS A 131 -2.83 -28.16 -11.86
N TYR A 132 -1.71 -28.86 -11.73
CA TYR A 132 -1.00 -29.05 -10.46
C TYR A 132 0.02 -27.92 -10.22
N PRO A 133 0.43 -27.66 -8.97
CA PRO A 133 1.38 -26.57 -8.67
C PRO A 133 2.65 -26.58 -9.52
N GLY A 134 3.24 -27.74 -9.76
CA GLY A 134 4.42 -27.87 -10.61
C GLY A 134 4.25 -27.53 -12.10
N GLN A 135 3.01 -27.35 -12.55
CA GLN A 135 2.65 -27.01 -13.94
C GLN A 135 2.32 -25.51 -14.10
N MET A 136 2.45 -24.74 -13.03
CA MET A 136 2.08 -23.32 -12.97
C MET A 136 3.30 -22.44 -12.71
N SER A 137 3.31 -21.25 -13.29
CA SER A 137 4.25 -20.20 -12.92
C SER A 137 4.03 -19.73 -11.47
N GLY A 138 5.05 -19.10 -10.86
CA GLY A 138 4.92 -18.57 -9.50
C GLY A 138 3.75 -17.60 -9.33
N GLY A 139 3.48 -16.76 -10.34
CA GLY A 139 2.34 -15.87 -10.35
C GLY A 139 0.99 -16.58 -10.41
N GLU A 140 0.86 -17.64 -11.25
CA GLU A 140 -0.34 -18.45 -11.31
C GLU A 140 -0.60 -19.18 -9.99
N GLN A 141 0.45 -19.71 -9.36
CA GLN A 141 0.36 -20.32 -8.03
C GLN A 141 -0.12 -19.31 -6.98
N GLN A 142 0.31 -18.04 -7.09
CA GLN A 142 -0.10 -16.96 -6.17
C GLN A 142 -1.61 -16.67 -6.29
N LEU A 143 -2.16 -16.62 -7.51
CA LEU A 143 -3.59 -16.44 -7.74
C LEU A 143 -4.41 -17.61 -7.16
N VAL A 144 -3.96 -18.84 -7.35
CA VAL A 144 -4.61 -20.03 -6.77
C VAL A 144 -4.51 -20.03 -5.25
N ALA A 145 -3.39 -19.60 -4.67
CA ALA A 145 -3.23 -19.48 -3.22
C ALA A 145 -4.16 -18.42 -2.62
N LEU A 146 -4.33 -17.29 -3.31
CA LEU A 146 -5.30 -16.26 -2.92
C LEU A 146 -6.73 -16.79 -2.99
N ALA A 147 -7.12 -17.44 -4.11
CA ALA A 147 -8.44 -18.04 -4.27
C ALA A 147 -8.73 -19.06 -3.15
N ARG A 148 -7.78 -19.94 -2.82
CA ARG A 148 -7.87 -20.88 -1.70
C ARG A 148 -8.10 -20.14 -0.38
N THR A 149 -7.34 -19.09 -0.13
CA THR A 149 -7.43 -18.32 1.11
C THR A 149 -8.80 -17.65 1.27
N LEU A 150 -9.32 -17.05 0.19
CA LEU A 150 -10.62 -16.40 0.17
C LEU A 150 -11.77 -17.39 0.32
N LYS A 151 -11.63 -18.60 -0.25
CA LYS A 151 -12.63 -19.69 -0.08
C LYS A 151 -12.80 -20.13 1.37
N GLY A 152 -11.80 -19.84 2.23
CA GLY A 152 -11.89 -19.99 3.67
C GLY A 152 -12.75 -18.96 4.40
N ASN A 153 -13.36 -18.00 3.71
CA ASN A 153 -14.20 -16.92 4.26
C ASN A 153 -13.57 -16.20 5.48
N PRO A 154 -12.39 -15.60 5.31
CA PRO A 154 -11.68 -14.97 6.43
C PRO A 154 -12.37 -13.69 6.89
N ALA A 155 -12.22 -13.35 8.19
CA ALA A 155 -12.62 -12.07 8.76
C ALA A 155 -11.50 -11.03 8.73
N LEU A 156 -10.25 -11.46 8.53
CA LEU A 156 -9.04 -10.64 8.35
C LEU A 156 -8.13 -11.34 7.34
N LEU A 157 -7.61 -10.59 6.37
CA LEU A 157 -6.65 -11.10 5.39
C LEU A 157 -5.25 -10.59 5.72
N LEU A 158 -4.30 -11.51 5.90
CA LEU A 158 -2.88 -11.24 6.10
C LEU A 158 -2.14 -11.61 4.81
N MET A 159 -1.41 -10.68 4.22
CA MET A 159 -0.71 -10.87 2.95
C MET A 159 0.77 -10.52 3.12
N ASP A 160 1.65 -11.50 2.90
CA ASP A 160 3.10 -11.34 3.04
C ASP A 160 3.76 -11.26 1.66
N GLU A 161 4.08 -10.06 1.18
CA GLU A 161 4.66 -9.76 -0.13
C GLU A 161 3.96 -10.50 -1.31
N PRO A 162 2.63 -10.39 -1.44
CA PRO A 162 1.85 -11.25 -2.31
C PRO A 162 2.10 -11.02 -3.80
N LEU A 163 2.77 -9.93 -4.19
CA LEU A 163 2.98 -9.55 -5.58
C LEU A 163 4.43 -9.69 -6.06
N SER A 164 5.32 -10.19 -5.20
CA SER A 164 6.76 -10.26 -5.49
C SER A 164 7.12 -11.11 -6.72
N SER A 165 6.25 -12.07 -7.09
CA SER A 165 6.46 -13.00 -8.22
C SER A 165 5.68 -12.64 -9.49
N LEU A 166 4.99 -11.48 -9.52
CA LEU A 166 4.13 -11.05 -10.63
C LEU A 166 4.79 -9.99 -11.51
N ASP A 167 4.48 -10.03 -12.81
CA ASP A 167 4.79 -8.96 -13.76
C ASP A 167 3.87 -7.74 -13.57
N GLY A 168 4.23 -6.60 -14.17
CA GLY A 168 3.54 -5.33 -14.00
C GLY A 168 2.04 -5.35 -14.26
N PRO A 169 1.54 -5.88 -15.41
CA PRO A 169 0.12 -5.93 -15.71
C PRO A 169 -0.67 -6.79 -14.71
N ARG A 170 -0.17 -7.98 -14.38
CA ARG A 170 -0.81 -8.89 -13.41
C ARG A 170 -0.79 -8.31 -12.00
N LYS A 171 0.31 -7.63 -11.64
CA LYS A 171 0.44 -6.92 -10.37
C LYS A 171 -0.63 -5.85 -10.20
N ASN A 172 -0.81 -4.98 -11.20
CA ASN A 172 -1.82 -3.92 -11.17
C ASN A 172 -3.23 -4.50 -11.04
N ARG A 173 -3.54 -5.53 -11.81
CA ARG A 173 -4.83 -6.21 -11.74
C ARG A 173 -5.10 -6.80 -10.36
N LEU A 174 -4.11 -7.47 -9.75
CA LEU A 174 -4.29 -8.06 -8.42
C LEU A 174 -4.45 -6.99 -7.34
N LEU A 175 -3.78 -5.83 -7.46
CA LEU A 175 -4.00 -4.69 -6.57
C LEU A 175 -5.44 -4.17 -6.65
N GLU A 176 -6.03 -4.10 -7.86
CA GLU A 176 -7.45 -3.72 -8.03
C GLU A 176 -8.38 -4.74 -7.34
N ILE A 177 -8.13 -6.04 -7.51
CA ILE A 177 -8.91 -7.09 -6.85
C ILE A 177 -8.80 -6.98 -5.32
N ILE A 178 -7.61 -6.76 -4.78
CA ILE A 178 -7.39 -6.57 -3.34
C ILE A 178 -8.17 -5.35 -2.83
N LYS A 179 -8.15 -4.26 -3.57
CA LYS A 179 -8.90 -3.03 -3.25
C LYS A 179 -10.41 -3.26 -3.27
N ASP A 180 -10.90 -4.02 -4.25
CA ASP A 180 -12.30 -4.40 -4.38
C ASP A 180 -12.76 -5.33 -3.24
N LEU A 181 -11.94 -6.28 -2.82
CA LEU A 181 -12.20 -7.13 -1.66
C LEU A 181 -12.48 -6.31 -0.40
N ASN A 182 -11.65 -5.29 -0.18
CA ASN A 182 -11.87 -4.39 0.95
C ASN A 182 -13.12 -3.51 0.74
N LYS A 183 -13.22 -2.79 -0.38
CA LYS A 183 -14.28 -1.79 -0.61
C LYS A 183 -15.66 -2.40 -0.75
N LYS A 184 -15.81 -3.52 -1.48
CA LYS A 184 -17.10 -4.13 -1.77
C LYS A 184 -17.55 -5.10 -0.68
N HIS A 185 -16.62 -5.77 -0.02
CA HIS A 185 -16.92 -6.82 0.93
C HIS A 185 -16.54 -6.46 2.38
N GLY A 186 -15.93 -5.29 2.60
CA GLY A 186 -15.52 -4.85 3.94
C GLY A 186 -14.47 -5.74 4.59
N LEU A 187 -13.69 -6.51 3.78
CA LEU A 187 -12.65 -7.40 4.29
C LEU A 187 -11.42 -6.58 4.68
N PRO A 188 -11.07 -6.49 5.97
CA PRO A 188 -9.85 -5.81 6.39
C PRO A 188 -8.61 -6.59 5.96
N ILE A 189 -7.58 -5.85 5.55
CA ILE A 189 -6.36 -6.43 4.99
C ILE A 189 -5.14 -5.83 5.68
N LEU A 190 -4.24 -6.68 6.17
CA LEU A 190 -2.89 -6.29 6.58
C LEU A 190 -1.91 -6.77 5.49
N TYR A 191 -1.33 -5.81 4.77
CA TYR A 191 -0.60 -6.02 3.54
C TYR A 191 0.87 -5.68 3.72
N VAL A 192 1.75 -6.68 3.69
CA VAL A 192 3.20 -6.48 3.76
C VAL A 192 3.76 -6.24 2.38
N THR A 193 4.53 -5.18 2.23
CA THR A 193 5.30 -4.87 1.03
C THR A 193 6.51 -4.01 1.36
N HIS A 194 7.49 -4.03 0.46
CA HIS A 194 8.59 -3.07 0.39
C HIS A 194 8.45 -2.10 -0.80
N SER A 195 7.37 -2.21 -1.57
CA SER A 195 7.09 -1.38 -2.74
C SER A 195 6.25 -0.16 -2.35
N VAL A 196 6.81 1.02 -2.49
CA VAL A 196 6.11 2.29 -2.28
C VAL A 196 4.90 2.41 -3.21
N ASP A 197 5.04 2.01 -4.47
CA ASP A 197 3.95 2.06 -5.45
C ASP A 197 2.74 1.21 -5.01
N GLU A 198 2.96 0.05 -4.40
CA GLU A 198 1.88 -0.77 -3.86
C GLU A 198 1.19 -0.08 -2.70
N VAL A 199 1.96 0.46 -1.74
CA VAL A 199 1.41 1.21 -0.60
C VAL A 199 0.51 2.33 -1.09
N LEU A 200 1.01 3.16 -2.02
CA LEU A 200 0.28 4.30 -2.57
C LEU A 200 -1.01 3.91 -3.26
N LYS A 201 -1.01 2.75 -3.94
CA LYS A 201 -2.19 2.28 -4.68
C LYS A 201 -3.32 1.79 -3.79
N ILE A 202 -3.01 1.07 -2.72
CA ILE A 202 -4.06 0.34 -2.00
C ILE A 202 -4.24 0.72 -0.53
N ALA A 203 -3.20 1.27 0.14
CA ALA A 203 -3.25 1.45 1.58
C ALA A 203 -4.10 2.66 2.00
N ASP A 204 -4.82 2.49 3.10
CA ASP A 204 -5.53 3.55 3.82
C ASP A 204 -4.75 3.95 5.08
N HIS A 205 -4.01 3.01 5.66
CA HIS A 205 -3.22 3.17 6.88
C HIS A 205 -1.82 2.62 6.69
N LEU A 206 -0.83 3.22 7.34
CA LEU A 206 0.57 2.84 7.26
C LEU A 206 1.12 2.45 8.64
N LEU A 207 1.73 1.28 8.68
CA LEU A 207 2.65 0.86 9.73
C LEU A 207 4.04 0.74 9.15
N VAL A 208 5.05 1.36 9.77
CA VAL A 208 6.46 1.16 9.40
C VAL A 208 7.19 0.50 10.55
N ILE A 209 7.91 -0.58 10.23
CA ILE A 209 8.76 -1.30 11.19
C ILE A 209 10.22 -1.16 10.78
N GLU A 210 11.03 -0.70 11.70
CA GLU A 210 12.48 -0.59 11.58
C GLU A 210 13.14 -1.25 12.78
N ASP A 211 14.10 -2.15 12.54
CA ASP A 211 14.86 -2.84 13.58
C ASP A 211 13.99 -3.47 14.70
N GLY A 212 12.87 -4.06 14.32
CA GLY A 212 11.95 -4.70 15.25
C GLY A 212 11.09 -3.76 16.08
N LYS A 213 11.08 -2.46 15.78
CA LYS A 213 10.27 -1.44 16.46
C LYS A 213 9.34 -0.74 15.49
N LEU A 214 8.25 -0.21 16.01
CA LEU A 214 7.30 0.59 15.25
C LEU A 214 7.80 2.03 15.16
N SER A 215 8.05 2.51 13.92
CA SER A 215 8.44 3.91 13.68
C SER A 215 7.25 4.77 13.23
N VAL A 216 6.27 4.17 12.53
CA VAL A 216 5.08 4.89 12.04
C VAL A 216 3.82 4.07 12.29
N ASN A 217 2.76 4.75 12.72
CA ASN A 217 1.40 4.23 12.83
C ASN A 217 0.41 5.38 12.58
N LYS A 218 0.06 5.61 11.32
CA LYS A 218 -0.77 6.77 10.90
C LYS A 218 -1.64 6.43 9.69
N PRO A 219 -2.77 7.14 9.49
CA PRO A 219 -3.43 7.20 8.19
C PRO A 219 -2.43 7.56 7.09
N LEU A 220 -2.55 6.96 5.92
CA LEU A 220 -1.54 7.09 4.86
C LEU A 220 -1.29 8.55 4.46
N MET A 221 -2.35 9.35 4.32
CA MET A 221 -2.20 10.77 3.93
C MET A 221 -1.49 11.59 5.00
N GLU A 222 -1.76 11.36 6.29
CA GLU A 222 -1.04 12.00 7.40
C GLU A 222 0.43 11.60 7.45
N ALA A 223 0.74 10.36 7.08
CA ALA A 223 2.13 9.88 6.99
C ALA A 223 2.91 10.59 5.88
N PHE A 224 2.24 11.00 4.80
CA PHE A 224 2.88 11.81 3.73
C PHE A 224 3.12 13.26 4.15
N ASP A 225 2.27 13.80 5.00
CA ASP A 225 2.43 15.17 5.52
C ASP A 225 3.51 15.27 6.60
N ASP A 226 3.92 14.13 7.17
CA ASP A 226 4.97 14.09 8.18
C ASP A 226 6.36 14.10 7.53
N GLU A 227 7.06 15.21 7.65
CA GLU A 227 8.38 15.44 7.05
C GLU A 227 9.43 14.40 7.50
N THR A 228 9.36 13.94 8.74
CA THR A 228 10.33 12.98 9.29
C THR A 228 10.20 11.62 8.62
N ILE A 229 8.96 11.20 8.35
CA ILE A 229 8.65 9.95 7.67
C ILE A 229 8.99 10.05 6.18
N ASN A 230 8.67 11.19 5.58
CA ASN A 230 8.80 11.41 4.13
C ASN A 230 10.25 11.27 3.64
N HIS A 231 11.21 11.75 4.43
CA HIS A 231 12.63 11.64 4.09
C HIS A 231 13.19 10.22 4.17
N GLN A 232 12.78 9.45 5.15
CA GLN A 232 13.32 8.12 5.41
C GLN A 232 12.64 7.05 4.54
N VAL A 233 11.32 7.13 4.42
CA VAL A 233 10.52 6.08 3.79
C VAL A 233 10.32 6.33 2.29
N TRP A 234 10.17 7.60 1.89
CA TRP A 234 9.84 7.97 0.49
C TRP A 234 10.63 9.16 -0.06
N PRO A 235 11.95 9.07 -0.13
CA PRO A 235 12.80 10.19 -0.52
C PRO A 235 12.52 10.74 -1.93
N HIS A 236 11.88 9.97 -2.80
CA HIS A 236 11.60 10.32 -4.19
C HIS A 236 10.19 10.86 -4.44
N ILE A 237 9.29 10.80 -3.45
CA ILE A 237 7.91 11.29 -3.61
C ILE A 237 7.87 12.80 -3.41
N GLY A 238 7.34 13.51 -4.41
CA GLY A 238 7.15 14.97 -4.37
C GLY A 238 5.80 15.36 -3.81
N ALA A 239 4.73 14.64 -4.17
CA ALA A 239 3.40 14.85 -3.62
C ALA A 239 2.53 13.61 -3.78
N VAL A 240 1.56 13.45 -2.86
CA VAL A 240 0.43 12.53 -2.99
C VAL A 240 -0.83 13.34 -2.81
N ILE A 241 -1.71 13.33 -3.81
CA ILE A 241 -2.87 14.22 -3.87
C ILE A 241 -4.12 13.38 -4.15
N GLU A 242 -5.18 13.60 -3.37
CA GLU A 242 -6.50 13.09 -3.72
C GLU A 242 -7.18 14.03 -4.69
N ALA A 243 -7.59 13.51 -5.85
CA ALA A 243 -8.21 14.28 -6.91
C ALA A 243 -9.44 13.58 -7.48
N THR A 244 -10.35 14.37 -8.07
CA THR A 244 -11.58 13.89 -8.69
C THR A 244 -11.54 14.21 -10.17
N LEU A 245 -11.89 13.23 -11.01
CA LEU A 245 -12.05 13.42 -12.44
C LEU A 245 -13.28 14.29 -12.72
N THR A 246 -13.09 15.47 -13.29
CA THR A 246 -14.17 16.44 -13.52
C THR A 246 -14.52 16.63 -14.98
N SER A 247 -13.58 16.44 -15.90
CA SER A 247 -13.84 16.53 -17.32
C SER A 247 -12.96 15.65 -18.17
N GLN A 248 -13.42 15.32 -19.36
CA GLN A 248 -12.72 14.56 -20.38
C GLN A 248 -12.65 15.40 -21.65
N THR A 249 -11.47 15.46 -22.27
CA THR A 249 -11.31 16.05 -23.59
C THR A 249 -11.08 14.95 -24.61
N THR A 250 -12.05 14.73 -25.48
CA THR A 250 -11.94 13.71 -26.54
C THR A 250 -10.92 14.08 -27.61
N GLU A 251 -10.70 15.37 -27.83
CA GLU A 251 -9.79 15.87 -28.87
C GLU A 251 -8.33 15.52 -28.62
N TYR A 252 -7.87 15.51 -27.35
CA TYR A 252 -6.48 15.23 -26.98
C TYR A 252 -6.29 13.95 -26.18
N GLY A 253 -7.35 13.19 -25.92
CA GLY A 253 -7.28 12.00 -25.07
C GLY A 253 -6.79 12.30 -23.64
N MET A 254 -7.22 13.41 -23.06
CA MET A 254 -6.80 13.86 -21.74
C MET A 254 -7.97 13.98 -20.77
N HIS A 255 -7.71 13.69 -19.52
CA HIS A 255 -8.65 13.87 -18.40
C HIS A 255 -8.19 15.00 -17.50
N LYS A 256 -9.12 15.86 -17.07
CA LYS A 256 -8.88 16.87 -16.05
C LYS A 256 -9.28 16.34 -14.68
N LEU A 257 -8.36 16.38 -13.74
CA LEU A 257 -8.60 16.08 -12.33
C LEU A 257 -8.51 17.36 -11.52
N GLU A 258 -9.44 17.53 -10.60
CA GLU A 258 -9.49 18.67 -9.68
C GLU A 258 -9.17 18.21 -8.25
N PHE A 259 -8.40 19.02 -7.53
CA PHE A 259 -8.06 18.85 -6.14
C PHE A 259 -8.11 20.19 -5.41
N GLN A 260 -8.12 20.19 -4.09
CA GLN A 260 -8.06 21.43 -3.32
C GLN A 260 -6.67 22.09 -3.47
N GLY A 261 -6.58 23.06 -4.35
CA GLY A 261 -5.31 23.77 -4.66
C GLY A 261 -5.02 23.88 -6.15
N GLY A 262 -5.81 23.22 -7.01
CA GLY A 262 -5.65 23.34 -8.45
C GLY A 262 -6.25 22.22 -9.28
N ASN A 263 -5.73 22.07 -10.48
CA ASN A 263 -6.11 20.97 -11.37
C ASN A 263 -4.88 20.38 -12.08
N LEU A 264 -5.02 19.13 -12.50
CA LEU A 264 -3.98 18.41 -13.24
C LEU A 264 -4.62 17.68 -14.42
N TRP A 265 -3.88 17.59 -15.50
CA TRP A 265 -4.24 16.83 -16.69
C TRP A 265 -3.44 15.55 -16.74
N ILE A 266 -4.11 14.46 -17.05
CA ILE A 266 -3.52 13.13 -17.23
C ILE A 266 -4.00 12.51 -18.53
N PRO A 267 -3.26 11.58 -19.12
CA PRO A 267 -3.77 10.78 -20.24
C PRO A 267 -5.05 10.03 -19.87
N ASP A 268 -5.87 9.72 -20.88
CA ASP A 268 -7.11 8.97 -20.72
C ASP A 268 -6.87 7.65 -19.98
N SER A 269 -7.66 7.39 -18.95
CA SER A 269 -7.57 6.24 -18.05
C SER A 269 -8.80 5.33 -18.11
N ASN A 270 -9.71 5.50 -19.07
CA ASN A 270 -11.00 4.80 -19.17
C ASN A 270 -11.89 4.90 -17.90
N LYS A 271 -11.66 5.92 -17.06
CA LYS A 271 -12.46 6.16 -15.84
C LYS A 271 -13.58 7.17 -16.13
N ARG A 272 -14.65 7.08 -15.36
CA ARG A 272 -15.82 7.98 -15.53
C ARG A 272 -15.66 9.27 -14.71
N ILE A 273 -16.31 10.35 -15.16
CA ILE A 273 -16.42 11.60 -14.38
C ILE A 273 -16.96 11.29 -12.99
N GLY A 274 -16.38 11.95 -11.97
CA GLY A 274 -16.67 11.71 -10.56
C GLY A 274 -15.76 10.63 -9.92
N PHE A 275 -14.89 9.97 -10.71
CA PHE A 275 -13.94 9.01 -10.17
C PHE A 275 -12.91 9.72 -9.29
N LYS A 276 -12.82 9.28 -8.03
CA LYS A 276 -11.83 9.76 -7.08
C LYS A 276 -10.58 8.87 -7.14
N THR A 277 -9.44 9.49 -7.25
CA THR A 277 -8.16 8.77 -7.33
C THR A 277 -7.08 9.51 -6.55
N ARG A 278 -6.05 8.76 -6.24
CA ARG A 278 -4.83 9.29 -5.64
C ARG A 278 -3.78 9.50 -6.73
N LEU A 279 -3.21 10.68 -6.81
CA LEU A 279 -2.17 11.04 -7.75
C LEU A 279 -0.82 11.05 -7.03
N VAL A 280 0.18 10.46 -7.66
CA VAL A 280 1.56 10.43 -7.15
C VAL A 280 2.44 11.23 -8.08
N ILE A 281 3.19 12.17 -7.54
CA ILE A 281 4.11 13.04 -8.26
C ILE A 281 5.49 12.85 -7.66
N LEU A 282 6.49 12.56 -8.49
CA LEU A 282 7.86 12.43 -8.02
C LEU A 282 8.50 13.81 -7.83
N ALA A 283 9.33 13.98 -6.81
CA ALA A 283 9.99 15.24 -6.51
C ALA A 283 10.85 15.77 -7.69
N ARG A 284 11.47 14.86 -8.44
CA ARG A 284 12.27 15.17 -9.63
C ARG A 284 11.44 15.61 -10.84
N ASP A 285 10.13 15.30 -10.85
CA ASP A 285 9.21 15.65 -11.93
C ASP A 285 8.51 17.01 -11.70
N ILE A 286 8.85 17.67 -10.59
CA ILE A 286 8.39 19.01 -10.25
C ILE A 286 9.49 20.01 -10.50
N SER A 287 9.27 20.93 -11.45
CA SER A 287 10.11 22.11 -11.68
C SER A 287 9.45 23.35 -11.08
N ILE A 288 10.25 24.38 -10.79
CA ILE A 288 9.78 25.64 -10.22
C ILE A 288 9.96 26.76 -11.24
N ALA A 289 8.94 27.59 -11.40
CA ALA A 289 8.98 28.82 -12.16
C ALA A 289 8.42 29.98 -11.32
N LEU A 290 8.94 31.23 -11.57
CA LEU A 290 8.49 32.42 -10.85
C LEU A 290 7.20 33.01 -11.44
N SER A 291 6.87 32.66 -12.69
CA SER A 291 5.66 33.09 -13.38
C SER A 291 4.99 31.95 -14.14
N ASN A 292 3.72 32.15 -14.51
CA ASN A 292 2.94 31.16 -15.25
C ASN A 292 3.31 31.18 -16.74
N HIS A 293 4.41 30.52 -17.10
CA HIS A 293 4.81 30.39 -18.50
C HIS A 293 3.88 29.41 -19.25
N THR A 294 3.38 29.83 -20.41
CA THR A 294 2.52 29.03 -21.28
C THR A 294 3.24 28.52 -22.53
N ASP A 295 4.46 28.98 -22.79
CA ASP A 295 5.34 28.62 -23.89
C ASP A 295 6.23 27.41 -23.60
N THR A 296 5.68 26.45 -22.88
CA THR A 296 6.34 25.20 -22.46
C THR A 296 5.46 23.99 -22.76
N SER A 297 6.07 22.83 -22.97
CA SER A 297 5.37 21.56 -23.15
C SER A 297 4.78 21.01 -21.83
N ILE A 298 5.01 21.66 -20.69
CA ILE A 298 4.48 21.23 -19.40
C ILE A 298 3.07 21.80 -19.24
N LEU A 299 2.09 20.89 -19.30
CA LEU A 299 0.68 21.24 -19.21
C LEU A 299 0.24 21.51 -17.75
N ASN A 300 0.77 20.74 -16.81
CA ASN A 300 0.38 20.80 -15.41
C ASN A 300 1.14 21.88 -14.65
N ARG A 301 0.41 22.91 -14.24
CA ARG A 301 0.96 24.05 -13.51
C ARG A 301 0.08 24.38 -12.33
N VAL A 302 0.69 24.44 -11.15
CA VAL A 302 -0.01 24.64 -9.87
C VAL A 302 0.66 25.80 -9.15
N GLN A 303 -0.11 26.81 -8.76
CA GLN A 303 0.39 27.90 -7.93
C GLN A 303 0.58 27.42 -6.49
N ALA A 304 1.73 27.71 -5.90
CA ALA A 304 2.08 27.28 -4.55
C ALA A 304 2.90 28.35 -3.84
N VAL A 305 3.01 28.21 -2.52
CA VAL A 305 3.86 29.06 -1.68
C VAL A 305 4.94 28.21 -1.04
N ILE A 306 6.21 28.63 -1.12
CA ILE A 306 7.35 27.95 -0.48
C ILE A 306 7.18 28.02 1.03
N THR A 307 7.18 26.84 1.69
CA THR A 307 7.05 26.75 3.15
C THR A 307 8.35 26.45 3.86
N LYS A 308 9.28 25.72 3.19
CA LYS A 308 10.57 25.33 3.76
C LYS A 308 11.57 25.01 2.66
N ILE A 309 12.84 25.27 2.92
CA ILE A 309 13.98 24.89 2.08
C ILE A 309 14.88 23.99 2.91
N GLN A 310 15.27 22.86 2.36
CA GLN A 310 16.05 21.85 3.06
C GLN A 310 17.14 21.28 2.18
N GLU A 311 18.29 20.93 2.75
CA GLU A 311 19.35 20.23 2.03
C GLU A 311 18.94 18.80 1.69
N ASP A 312 19.30 18.34 0.49
CA ASP A 312 19.14 16.95 0.08
C ASP A 312 20.37 16.12 0.50
N LEU A 313 20.22 14.80 0.52
CA LEU A 313 21.34 13.87 0.74
C LEU A 313 22.44 14.05 -0.30
N ASN A 314 22.09 14.41 -1.53
CA ASN A 314 23.03 14.80 -2.56
C ASN A 314 23.32 16.32 -2.43
N PRO A 315 24.55 16.72 -2.09
CA PRO A 315 24.91 18.12 -1.83
C PRO A 315 24.70 19.07 -3.02
N ALA A 316 24.47 18.55 -4.23
CA ALA A 316 24.16 19.37 -5.42
C ALA A 316 22.71 19.85 -5.46
N PHE A 317 21.82 19.29 -4.61
CA PHE A 317 20.38 19.54 -4.64
C PHE A 317 19.87 20.15 -3.34
N LEU A 318 18.70 20.78 -3.45
CA LEU A 318 17.87 21.24 -2.36
C LEU A 318 16.45 20.69 -2.56
N GLN A 319 15.78 20.41 -1.47
CA GLN A 319 14.37 20.07 -1.44
C GLN A 319 13.58 21.33 -1.10
N ILE A 320 12.71 21.73 -2.02
CA ILE A 320 11.83 22.89 -1.86
C ILE A 320 10.45 22.41 -1.51
N HIS A 321 10.06 22.62 -0.26
CA HIS A 321 8.71 22.30 0.23
C HIS A 321 7.79 23.51 -0.06
N SER A 322 6.59 23.22 -0.56
CA SER A 322 5.61 24.24 -0.88
C SER A 322 4.19 23.75 -0.65
N LYS A 323 3.23 24.66 -0.54
CA LYS A 323 1.81 24.35 -0.37
C LYS A 323 0.96 24.94 -1.48
N ALA A 324 0.03 24.12 -2.02
CA ALA A 324 -1.07 24.55 -2.88
C ALA A 324 -2.40 24.11 -2.25
N GLY A 325 -3.15 25.07 -1.71
CA GLY A 325 -4.25 24.76 -0.80
C GLY A 325 -3.76 23.98 0.42
N PRO A 326 -4.43 22.88 0.82
CA PRO A 326 -3.97 22.04 1.92
C PRO A 326 -2.86 21.06 1.53
N ASN A 327 -2.55 20.90 0.24
CA ASN A 327 -1.65 19.86 -0.25
C ASN A 327 -0.19 20.30 -0.19
N ASN A 328 0.66 19.40 0.31
CA ASN A 328 2.11 19.57 0.38
C ASN A 328 2.76 19.05 -0.90
N PHE A 329 3.71 19.83 -1.41
CA PHE A 329 4.57 19.48 -2.53
C PHE A 329 6.03 19.62 -2.15
N ARG A 330 6.85 18.73 -2.70
CA ARG A 330 8.30 18.77 -2.54
C ARG A 330 8.95 18.64 -3.92
N ALA A 331 9.68 19.65 -4.33
CA ALA A 331 10.46 19.67 -5.55
C ALA A 331 11.95 19.46 -5.26
N LEU A 332 12.63 18.68 -6.09
CA LEU A 332 14.08 18.51 -6.04
C LEU A 332 14.74 19.47 -7.04
N VAL A 333 15.46 20.47 -6.55
CA VAL A 333 16.02 21.56 -7.34
C VAL A 333 17.53 21.63 -7.13
N THR A 334 18.31 21.88 -8.19
CA THR A 334 19.77 22.08 -8.05
C THR A 334 20.08 23.35 -7.27
N LYS A 335 21.17 23.38 -6.49
CA LYS A 335 21.63 24.59 -5.80
C LYS A 335 21.87 25.76 -6.77
N LYS A 336 22.31 25.45 -8.00
CA LYS A 336 22.47 26.48 -9.04
C LYS A 336 21.13 27.11 -9.42
N SER A 337 20.11 26.31 -9.70
CA SER A 337 18.77 26.84 -10.04
C SER A 337 18.15 27.60 -8.88
N PHE A 338 18.30 27.08 -7.65
CA PHE A 338 17.86 27.77 -6.44
C PHE A 338 18.42 29.18 -6.33
N ASN A 339 19.75 29.35 -6.48
CA ASN A 339 20.42 30.66 -6.44
C ASN A 339 20.02 31.55 -7.62
N THR A 340 19.85 30.96 -8.83
CA THR A 340 19.47 31.73 -10.02
C THR A 340 18.05 32.29 -9.93
N LEU A 341 17.15 31.53 -9.31
CA LEU A 341 15.76 31.93 -9.12
C LEU A 341 15.52 32.71 -7.82
N GLU A 342 16.58 32.91 -7.01
CA GLU A 342 16.52 33.61 -5.73
C GLU A 342 15.32 33.14 -4.88
N LEU A 343 15.21 31.81 -4.71
CA LEU A 343 14.05 31.21 -4.01
C LEU A 343 14.11 31.48 -2.49
N GLU A 344 12.99 31.94 -1.93
CA GLU A 344 12.86 32.25 -0.51
C GLU A 344 11.59 31.64 0.10
N THR A 345 11.62 31.37 1.39
CA THR A 345 10.43 30.93 2.14
C THR A 345 9.37 32.05 2.13
N GLY A 346 8.11 31.66 1.88
CA GLY A 346 6.98 32.60 1.74
C GLY A 346 6.77 33.09 0.31
N GLN A 347 7.70 32.83 -0.62
CA GLN A 347 7.59 33.24 -2.02
C GLN A 347 6.50 32.44 -2.75
N SER A 348 5.66 33.13 -3.54
CA SER A 348 4.70 32.52 -4.45
C SER A 348 5.41 32.05 -5.73
N ILE A 349 5.18 30.80 -6.09
CA ILE A 349 5.82 30.12 -7.22
C ILE A 349 4.79 29.34 -8.05
N TRP A 350 5.21 28.92 -9.22
CA TRP A 350 4.51 27.99 -10.07
C TRP A 350 5.24 26.65 -10.09
N LEU A 351 4.58 25.59 -9.62
CA LEU A 351 5.04 24.23 -9.78
C LEU A 351 4.68 23.74 -11.18
N GLN A 352 5.67 23.35 -11.96
CA GLN A 352 5.52 22.76 -13.28
C GLN A 352 5.74 21.26 -13.15
N ILE A 353 4.68 20.47 -13.37
CA ILE A 353 4.66 19.03 -13.13
C ILE A 353 4.71 18.31 -14.47
N LYS A 354 5.83 17.65 -14.76
CA LYS A 354 6.07 16.98 -16.04
C LYS A 354 5.28 15.70 -16.19
N SER A 355 5.20 14.88 -15.15
CA SER A 355 4.49 13.64 -15.17
C SER A 355 3.70 13.43 -13.86
N VAL A 356 2.53 12.80 -14.00
CA VAL A 356 1.65 12.45 -12.90
C VAL A 356 1.28 10.99 -13.06
N ALA A 357 1.60 10.17 -12.07
CA ALA A 357 1.16 8.79 -12.03
C ALA A 357 -0.18 8.69 -11.29
N ILE A 358 -1.12 7.98 -11.88
CA ILE A 358 -2.38 7.64 -11.22
C ILE A 358 -2.13 6.41 -10.36
N SER A 359 -2.45 6.51 -9.09
CA SER A 359 -2.55 5.36 -8.20
C SER A 359 -3.94 4.73 -8.42
N THR A 360 -4.09 3.96 -9.50
CA THR A 360 -5.33 3.23 -9.80
C THR A 360 -5.46 1.99 -8.96
#